data_71e6c1c1554c696d325cf1523aa1c475
#
_entry.id   71e6c1c1554c696d325cf1523aa1c475
#
_cell.length_a   1.000
_cell.length_b   1.000
_cell.length_c   1.000
_cell.angle_alpha   90.00
_cell.angle_beta   90.00
_cell.angle_gamma   90.00
#
_symmetry.space_group_name_H-M   'P 1'
#
loop_
_entity.id
_entity.type
_entity.pdbx_description
1 polymer ?
#
loop_
_entity_poly.entity_id
_entity_poly.type
_entity_poly.pdbx_seq_one_letter_code
_entity_poly.pdbx_strand_id
1 'polypeptide(L)'
;MPSNSDKNVASSFQRRTLLKGGLAFGLTAGITPFSIGKEKPTLRVLGTHVTLQEAIRQRAIEDLGINIEFEPGGSATVLQKASMNPSSFDLYEQWSNSINVLWRAHAIQPIEKKRLQYWEEINDLSKTGKLTENARMGAGDAPHKIINVQDDGTLGANHTDTISFLPYVHNVDSFGYDTSKLPKELQGQEESWGWLLDSRYS
;
A
#
# COMPACT_ATOMS: atom_id res chain seq x y z
N MET A 1 38.83 9.61 24.96
CA MET A 1 37.41 9.69 25.34
C MET A 1 36.58 9.25 24.11
N PRO A 2 35.99 8.05 24.05
CA PRO A 2 35.14 7.64 22.94
C PRO A 2 33.70 8.07 23.21
N SER A 3 33.09 8.60 22.19
CA SER A 3 31.73 9.14 22.09
C SER A 3 30.67 8.01 22.14
N ASN A 4 29.71 8.23 22.97
CA ASN A 4 28.59 7.35 23.30
C ASN A 4 27.44 7.57 22.28
N SER A 5 27.37 6.76 21.22
CA SER A 5 26.36 6.91 20.16
C SER A 5 25.77 5.57 19.63
N ASP A 6 25.86 4.46 20.39
CA ASP A 6 25.39 3.16 19.94
C ASP A 6 24.41 2.48 20.93
N LYS A 7 23.31 3.15 21.28
CA LYS A 7 22.29 2.53 22.14
C LYS A 7 20.86 2.89 21.77
N ASN A 8 20.44 2.84 20.51
CA ASN A 8 19.01 2.97 20.21
C ASN A 8 18.50 2.22 18.97
N VAL A 9 19.15 1.14 18.54
CA VAL A 9 18.66 0.30 17.43
C VAL A 9 18.08 -1.05 17.87
N ALA A 10 18.08 -1.36 19.17
CA ALA A 10 17.80 -2.71 19.66
C ALA A 10 16.36 -2.99 20.13
N SER A 11 15.39 -2.08 19.97
CA SER A 11 14.05 -2.28 20.56
C SER A 11 12.94 -2.76 19.62
N SER A 12 13.16 -2.83 18.31
CA SER A 12 12.12 -3.26 17.35
C SER A 12 12.18 -4.75 16.98
N PHE A 13 13.16 -5.50 17.46
CA PHE A 13 13.39 -6.89 17.02
C PHE A 13 12.79 -7.98 17.93
N GLN A 14 12.13 -7.64 19.02
CA GLN A 14 11.73 -8.62 20.04
C GLN A 14 10.32 -9.23 19.90
N ARG A 15 9.55 -8.93 18.89
CA ARG A 15 8.19 -9.52 18.71
C ARG A 15 8.13 -10.80 17.85
N ARG A 16 9.25 -11.28 17.30
CA ARG A 16 9.26 -12.44 16.38
C ARG A 16 9.92 -13.71 16.92
N THR A 17 10.34 -13.77 18.17
CA THR A 17 11.15 -14.91 18.68
C THR A 17 10.47 -15.74 19.78
N LEU A 18 9.15 -15.84 19.82
CA LEU A 18 8.43 -16.62 20.83
C LEU A 18 7.68 -17.83 20.25
N LEU A 19 8.29 -18.54 19.30
CA LEU A 19 7.71 -19.79 18.75
C LEU A 19 8.76 -20.90 18.55
N LYS A 20 9.70 -21.10 19.47
CA LYS A 20 10.48 -22.35 19.51
C LYS A 20 10.92 -22.63 20.95
N GLY A 21 10.30 -23.60 21.58
CA GLY A 21 10.79 -24.17 22.82
C GLY A 21 9.70 -24.66 23.76
N GLY A 22 9.25 -25.87 23.58
CA GLY A 22 8.41 -26.57 24.55
C GLY A 22 8.69 -28.06 24.50
N LEU A 23 9.52 -28.56 25.43
CA LEU A 23 9.74 -30.00 25.65
C LEU A 23 9.14 -30.39 26.99
N ALA A 24 8.25 -31.35 26.90
CA ALA A 24 7.92 -32.46 27.78
C ALA A 24 8.28 -32.39 29.27
N PHE A 25 7.24 -32.55 30.09
CA PHE A 25 7.25 -33.45 31.23
C PHE A 25 5.81 -33.97 31.47
N GLY A 26 5.64 -35.25 31.39
CA GLY A 26 4.38 -35.93 31.71
C GLY A 26 4.16 -36.06 33.21
N LEU A 27 2.91 -35.97 33.64
CA LEU A 27 2.34 -36.66 34.77
C LEU A 27 0.81 -36.67 34.65
N THR A 28 0.26 -37.86 34.68
CA THR A 28 -1.15 -38.18 34.57
C THR A 28 -1.96 -37.74 35.77
N ALA A 29 -2.93 -36.87 35.54
CA ALA A 29 -4.16 -36.79 36.34
C ALA A 29 -5.21 -36.03 35.52
N GLY A 30 -6.38 -36.61 35.33
CA GLY A 30 -7.49 -36.20 34.50
C GLY A 30 -7.77 -34.70 34.48
N ILE A 31 -7.18 -34.00 33.52
CA ILE A 31 -7.49 -32.65 33.17
C ILE A 31 -8.08 -32.71 31.77
N THR A 32 -9.36 -32.41 31.63
CA THR A 32 -9.96 -32.06 30.35
C THR A 32 -9.01 -31.15 29.59
N PRO A 33 -8.73 -31.41 28.31
CA PRO A 33 -7.87 -30.51 27.55
C PRO A 33 -8.60 -29.14 27.50
N PHE A 34 -8.13 -28.21 28.31
CA PHE A 34 -8.38 -26.79 28.06
C PHE A 34 -7.73 -26.52 26.72
N SER A 35 -8.50 -26.57 25.65
CA SER A 35 -8.11 -26.07 24.36
C SER A 35 -7.96 -24.58 24.53
N ILE A 36 -6.75 -24.13 24.84
CA ILE A 36 -6.38 -22.72 24.69
C ILE A 36 -6.45 -22.48 23.19
N GLY A 37 -7.61 -22.08 22.70
CA GLY A 37 -7.76 -21.60 21.33
C GLY A 37 -6.71 -20.52 21.17
N LYS A 38 -5.71 -20.76 20.32
CA LYS A 38 -4.75 -19.72 19.96
C LYS A 38 -5.59 -18.58 19.38
N GLU A 39 -5.61 -17.44 20.05
CA GLU A 39 -6.24 -16.25 19.50
C GLU A 39 -5.72 -16.04 18.09
N LYS A 40 -6.64 -15.87 17.14
CA LYS A 40 -6.26 -15.59 15.76
C LYS A 40 -5.53 -14.25 15.73
N PRO A 41 -4.40 -14.15 15.01
CA PRO A 41 -3.72 -12.87 14.87
C PRO A 41 -4.65 -11.86 14.20
N THR A 42 -4.60 -10.61 14.65
CA THR A 42 -5.36 -9.50 14.07
C THR A 42 -4.45 -8.65 13.19
N LEU A 43 -4.89 -8.40 11.96
CA LEU A 43 -4.29 -7.46 11.01
C LEU A 43 -5.10 -6.15 11.04
N ARG A 44 -4.45 -5.06 11.44
CA ARG A 44 -5.07 -3.72 11.47
C ARG A 44 -4.76 -3.01 10.16
N VAL A 45 -5.80 -2.66 9.41
CA VAL A 45 -5.69 -2.00 8.11
C VAL A 45 -6.24 -0.59 8.21
N LEU A 46 -5.36 0.39 8.04
CA LEU A 46 -5.69 1.81 7.98
C LEU A 46 -5.76 2.25 6.53
N GLY A 47 -6.89 2.81 6.10
CA GLY A 47 -7.04 3.18 4.69
C GLY A 47 -8.26 4.04 4.39
N THR A 48 -8.57 4.19 3.11
CA THR A 48 -9.65 5.05 2.66
C THR A 48 -11.00 4.32 2.61
N HIS A 49 -12.09 5.08 2.73
CA HIS A 49 -13.46 4.55 2.57
C HIS A 49 -13.71 3.95 1.18
N VAL A 50 -12.89 4.31 0.18
CA VAL A 50 -13.12 3.90 -1.21
C VAL A 50 -12.83 2.42 -1.40
N THR A 51 -11.75 1.94 -0.81
CA THR A 51 -11.18 0.61 -1.07
C THR A 51 -11.35 -0.36 0.10
N LEU A 52 -11.48 0.13 1.33
CA LEU A 52 -11.76 -0.72 2.49
C LEU A 52 -13.24 -1.12 2.53
N GLN A 53 -13.57 -2.15 1.75
CA GLN A 53 -14.93 -2.67 1.60
C GLN A 53 -15.15 -3.88 2.50
N GLU A 54 -16.30 -3.91 3.19
CA GLU A 54 -16.65 -4.98 4.13
C GLU A 54 -16.65 -6.37 3.50
N ALA A 55 -17.14 -6.50 2.26
CA ALA A 55 -17.14 -7.77 1.54
C ALA A 55 -15.72 -8.32 1.32
N ILE A 56 -14.75 -7.44 1.03
CA ILE A 56 -13.34 -7.81 0.88
C ILE A 56 -12.77 -8.28 2.23
N ARG A 57 -13.08 -7.55 3.30
CA ARG A 57 -12.65 -7.90 4.66
C ARG A 57 -13.15 -9.29 5.07
N GLN A 58 -14.43 -9.55 4.90
CA GLN A 58 -15.05 -10.84 5.24
C GLN A 58 -14.41 -11.99 4.45
N ARG A 59 -14.25 -11.81 3.15
CA ARG A 59 -13.62 -12.83 2.30
C ARG A 59 -12.16 -13.08 2.71
N ALA A 60 -11.39 -12.05 3.02
CA ALA A 60 -10.01 -12.19 3.46
C ALA A 60 -9.90 -12.89 4.83
N ILE A 61 -10.83 -12.65 5.78
CA ILE A 61 -10.91 -13.37 7.06
C ILE A 61 -11.14 -14.87 6.83
N GLU A 62 -12.05 -15.22 5.93
CA GLU A 62 -12.35 -16.61 5.56
C GLU A 62 -11.13 -17.30 4.94
N ASP A 63 -10.51 -16.67 3.95
CA ASP A 63 -9.42 -17.25 3.18
C ASP A 63 -8.12 -17.36 3.99
N LEU A 64 -7.83 -16.39 4.85
CA LEU A 64 -6.57 -16.31 5.61
C LEU A 64 -6.68 -16.89 7.02
N GLY A 65 -7.88 -17.07 7.56
CA GLY A 65 -8.10 -17.57 8.91
C GLY A 65 -7.59 -16.65 10.03
N ILE A 66 -7.44 -15.35 9.77
CA ILE A 66 -6.99 -14.30 10.71
C ILE A 66 -8.13 -13.32 10.97
N ASN A 67 -8.00 -12.53 12.04
CA ASN A 67 -8.88 -11.37 12.22
C ASN A 67 -8.35 -10.18 11.39
N ILE A 68 -9.27 -9.39 10.82
CA ILE A 68 -8.92 -8.17 10.10
C ILE A 68 -9.80 -7.04 10.62
N GLU A 69 -9.16 -5.98 11.07
CA GLU A 69 -9.81 -4.75 11.52
C GLU A 69 -9.54 -3.63 10.52
N PHE A 70 -10.62 -3.04 9.98
CA PHE A 70 -10.53 -1.88 9.11
C PHE A 70 -10.72 -0.60 9.92
N GLU A 71 -9.84 0.36 9.66
CA GLU A 71 -9.98 1.73 10.12
C GLU A 71 -10.06 2.66 8.90
N PRO A 72 -11.26 2.85 8.34
CA PRO A 72 -11.44 3.69 7.17
C PRO A 72 -11.53 5.17 7.55
N GLY A 73 -11.01 6.04 6.68
CA GLY A 73 -11.05 7.49 6.86
C GLY A 73 -10.95 8.26 5.56
N GLY A 74 -11.00 9.58 5.67
CA GLY A 74 -10.66 10.48 4.57
C GLY A 74 -9.16 10.51 4.32
N SER A 75 -8.74 10.70 3.08
CA SER A 75 -7.33 10.60 2.65
C SER A 75 -6.35 11.41 3.51
N ALA A 76 -6.68 12.66 3.85
CA ALA A 76 -5.83 13.51 4.67
C ALA A 76 -5.70 12.98 6.11
N THR A 77 -6.80 12.55 6.72
CA THR A 77 -6.84 12.02 8.09
C THR A 77 -6.05 10.72 8.21
N VAL A 78 -6.23 9.82 7.24
CA VAL A 78 -5.54 8.53 7.19
C VAL A 78 -4.02 8.75 7.03
N LEU A 79 -3.60 9.64 6.13
CA LEU A 79 -2.21 9.98 5.94
C LEU A 79 -1.59 10.62 7.18
N GLN A 80 -2.28 11.57 7.80
CA GLN A 80 -1.82 12.21 9.03
C GLN A 80 -1.63 11.19 10.15
N LYS A 81 -2.63 10.33 10.37
CA LYS A 81 -2.54 9.27 11.39
C LYS A 81 -1.38 8.32 11.14
N ALA A 82 -1.23 7.86 9.90
CA ALA A 82 -0.16 6.92 9.53
C ALA A 82 1.23 7.52 9.74
N SER A 83 1.44 8.79 9.38
CA SER A 83 2.74 9.45 9.53
C SER A 83 3.08 9.76 10.99
N MET A 84 2.08 10.09 11.82
CA MET A 84 2.30 10.45 13.23
C MET A 84 2.34 9.24 14.17
N ASN A 85 1.64 8.15 13.83
CA ASN A 85 1.55 6.95 14.67
C ASN A 85 1.68 5.66 13.85
N PRO A 86 2.86 5.36 13.31
CA PRO A 86 3.09 4.18 12.46
C PRO A 86 2.90 2.85 13.18
N SER A 87 2.88 2.83 14.52
CA SER A 87 2.60 1.62 15.30
C SER A 87 1.11 1.28 15.43
N SER A 88 0.20 2.16 14.98
CA SER A 88 -1.25 1.98 15.13
C SER A 88 -1.85 1.03 14.08
N PHE A 89 -1.13 0.70 13.03
CA PHE A 89 -1.59 -0.15 11.93
C PHE A 89 -0.51 -1.17 11.54
N ASP A 90 -0.91 -2.20 10.82
CA ASP A 90 -0.04 -3.23 10.27
C ASP A 90 0.03 -3.14 8.74
N LEU A 91 -1.05 -2.66 8.11
CA LEU A 91 -1.15 -2.41 6.68
C LEU A 91 -1.78 -1.03 6.44
N TYR A 92 -1.19 -0.29 5.53
CA TYR A 92 -1.69 1.00 5.06
C TYR A 92 -2.18 0.89 3.62
N GLU A 93 -3.37 1.42 3.36
CA GLU A 93 -4.01 1.41 2.06
C GLU A 93 -4.44 2.82 1.67
N GLN A 94 -3.88 3.35 0.57
CA GLN A 94 -4.26 4.66 0.03
C GLN A 94 -3.65 4.91 -1.36
N TRP A 95 -3.93 6.08 -1.90
CA TRP A 95 -3.35 6.61 -3.13
C TRP A 95 -1.82 6.66 -3.08
N SER A 96 -1.16 6.29 -4.18
CA SER A 96 0.30 6.25 -4.27
C SER A 96 0.99 7.59 -3.99
N ASN A 97 0.32 8.73 -4.18
CA ASN A 97 0.86 10.05 -3.87
C ASN A 97 1.19 10.25 -2.38
N SER A 98 0.61 9.47 -1.48
CA SER A 98 0.89 9.50 -0.04
C SER A 98 2.21 8.82 0.34
N ILE A 99 2.73 7.95 -0.51
CA ILE A 99 3.87 7.07 -0.21
C ILE A 99 5.14 7.86 0.12
N ASN A 100 5.43 8.93 -0.60
CA ASN A 100 6.60 9.77 -0.31
C ASN A 100 6.59 10.37 1.09
N VAL A 101 5.41 10.73 1.61
CA VAL A 101 5.26 11.26 2.97
C VAL A 101 5.55 10.17 3.99
N LEU A 102 4.95 9.01 3.83
CA LEU A 102 5.12 7.88 4.75
C LEU A 102 6.53 7.30 4.71
N TRP A 103 7.16 7.28 3.54
CA TRP A 103 8.53 6.84 3.38
C TRP A 103 9.50 7.73 4.17
N ARG A 104 9.39 9.05 4.01
CA ARG A 104 10.20 10.03 4.75
C ARG A 104 9.93 10.01 6.26
N ALA A 105 8.70 9.70 6.65
CA ALA A 105 8.32 9.53 8.06
C ALA A 105 8.75 8.18 8.65
N HIS A 106 9.38 7.30 7.86
CA HIS A 106 9.71 5.92 8.24
C HIS A 106 8.49 5.12 8.77
N ALA A 107 7.31 5.46 8.27
CA ALA A 107 6.04 4.86 8.68
C ALA A 107 5.73 3.55 7.94
N ILE A 108 6.37 3.30 6.81
CA ILE A 108 6.26 2.09 5.99
C ILE A 108 7.64 1.46 5.76
N GLN A 109 7.64 0.20 5.38
CA GLN A 109 8.86 -0.60 5.17
C GLN A 109 8.96 -1.08 3.73
N PRO A 110 10.17 -1.33 3.22
CA PRO A 110 10.36 -1.95 1.91
C PRO A 110 9.77 -3.37 1.88
N ILE A 111 9.22 -3.75 0.74
CA ILE A 111 8.64 -5.07 0.47
C ILE A 111 9.54 -5.77 -0.54
N GLU A 112 10.05 -6.94 -0.21
CA GLU A 112 10.85 -7.76 -1.14
C GLU A 112 9.92 -8.40 -2.18
N LYS A 113 10.17 -8.17 -3.47
CA LYS A 113 9.36 -8.71 -4.58
C LYS A 113 9.24 -10.23 -4.55
N LYS A 114 10.31 -10.94 -4.18
CA LYS A 114 10.32 -12.40 -4.05
C LYS A 114 9.31 -12.96 -3.05
N ARG A 115 8.78 -12.14 -2.15
CA ARG A 115 7.74 -12.52 -1.19
C ARG A 115 6.32 -12.36 -1.73
N LEU A 116 6.17 -11.77 -2.90
CA LEU A 116 4.89 -11.47 -3.55
C LEU A 116 4.64 -12.51 -4.63
N GLN A 117 3.81 -13.51 -4.32
CA GLN A 117 3.51 -14.64 -5.22
C GLN A 117 3.01 -14.21 -6.60
N TYR A 118 2.21 -13.13 -6.66
CA TYR A 118 1.56 -12.66 -7.88
C TYR A 118 2.16 -11.35 -8.42
N TRP A 119 3.41 -11.06 -8.08
CA TRP A 119 4.07 -9.83 -8.52
C TRP A 119 4.07 -9.69 -10.05
N GLU A 120 4.33 -10.78 -10.76
CA GLU A 120 4.42 -10.77 -12.22
C GLU A 120 3.05 -10.59 -12.89
N GLU A 121 1.95 -10.90 -12.20
CA GLU A 121 0.58 -10.72 -12.71
C GLU A 121 0.09 -9.27 -12.61
N ILE A 122 0.78 -8.41 -11.83
CA ILE A 122 0.48 -6.99 -11.76
C ILE A 122 0.85 -6.35 -13.09
N ASN A 123 -0.08 -5.56 -13.66
CA ASN A 123 0.16 -4.93 -14.95
C ASN A 123 1.33 -3.95 -14.94
N ASP A 124 1.92 -3.73 -16.10
CA ASP A 124 3.14 -2.93 -16.24
C ASP A 124 2.92 -1.43 -16.04
N LEU A 125 1.68 -0.93 -16.14
CA LEU A 125 1.41 0.49 -15.94
C LEU A 125 1.92 1.00 -14.59
N SER A 126 1.64 0.27 -13.52
CA SER A 126 2.10 0.64 -12.18
C SER A 126 3.59 0.39 -11.96
N LYS A 127 4.18 -0.60 -12.65
CA LYS A 127 5.58 -0.99 -12.50
C LYS A 127 6.52 -0.12 -13.33
N THR A 128 6.14 0.18 -14.58
CA THR A 128 7.00 0.83 -15.57
C THR A 128 6.45 2.17 -16.10
N GLY A 129 5.19 2.48 -15.83
CA GLY A 129 4.49 3.64 -16.38
C GLY A 129 3.97 3.44 -17.81
N LYS A 130 4.02 2.22 -18.34
CA LYS A 130 3.60 1.87 -19.69
C LYS A 130 2.79 0.59 -19.68
N LEU A 131 1.73 0.53 -20.49
CA LEU A 131 0.97 -0.71 -20.72
C LEU A 131 1.63 -1.58 -21.79
N THR A 132 2.33 -0.97 -22.73
CA THR A 132 3.09 -1.64 -23.78
C THR A 132 4.43 -0.96 -23.95
N GLU A 133 5.41 -1.66 -24.49
CA GLU A 133 6.77 -1.14 -24.68
C GLU A 133 6.79 0.18 -25.47
N ASN A 134 5.95 0.30 -26.49
CA ASN A 134 5.86 1.48 -27.38
C ASN A 134 4.91 2.58 -26.85
N ALA A 135 4.25 2.37 -25.72
CA ALA A 135 3.35 3.38 -25.16
C ALA A 135 4.14 4.63 -24.73
N ARG A 136 3.56 5.82 -24.96
CA ARG A 136 4.11 7.06 -24.41
C ARG A 136 3.98 7.04 -22.89
N MET A 137 5.05 7.44 -22.22
CA MET A 137 5.01 7.64 -20.76
C MET A 137 4.36 9.00 -20.48
N GLY A 138 3.37 8.99 -19.59
CA GLY A 138 2.70 10.24 -19.14
C GLY A 138 3.64 11.16 -18.37
N ALA A 139 3.34 12.44 -18.43
CA ALA A 139 3.96 13.45 -17.55
C ALA A 139 3.30 13.43 -16.16
N GLY A 140 3.94 14.06 -15.18
CA GLY A 140 3.40 14.17 -13.82
C GLY A 140 3.83 13.06 -12.86
N ASP A 141 3.19 13.04 -11.71
CA ASP A 141 3.44 12.02 -10.68
C ASP A 141 2.73 10.71 -11.05
N ALA A 142 3.46 9.63 -10.95
CA ALA A 142 2.94 8.32 -11.30
C ALA A 142 3.58 7.22 -10.42
N PRO A 143 2.88 6.13 -10.14
CA PRO A 143 3.35 5.04 -9.28
C PRO A 143 4.75 4.54 -9.64
N HIS A 144 5.05 4.35 -10.92
CA HIS A 144 6.34 3.82 -11.38
C HIS A 144 7.55 4.68 -10.98
N LYS A 145 7.36 5.97 -10.70
CA LYS A 145 8.44 6.89 -10.29
C LYS A 145 8.89 6.71 -8.85
N ILE A 146 8.07 6.05 -8.03
CA ILE A 146 8.30 5.92 -6.58
C ILE A 146 8.14 4.49 -6.06
N ILE A 147 7.88 3.53 -6.95
CA ILE A 147 7.60 2.16 -6.53
C ILE A 147 8.86 1.42 -6.07
N ASN A 148 10.02 1.65 -6.69
CA ASN A 148 11.24 0.93 -6.36
C ASN A 148 12.06 1.66 -5.29
N VAL A 149 12.56 0.90 -4.32
CA VAL A 149 13.49 1.40 -3.30
C VAL A 149 14.90 1.29 -3.85
N GLN A 150 15.58 2.41 -4.01
CA GLN A 150 16.95 2.47 -4.54
C GLN A 150 17.99 2.09 -3.47
N ASP A 151 19.22 1.81 -3.89
CA ASP A 151 20.32 1.38 -3.01
C ASP A 151 20.66 2.44 -1.91
N ASP A 152 20.43 3.70 -2.21
CA ASP A 152 20.61 4.81 -1.25
C ASP A 152 19.39 5.02 -0.32
N GLY A 153 18.37 4.15 -0.41
CA GLY A 153 17.16 4.24 0.36
C GLY A 153 16.13 5.25 -0.14
N THR A 154 16.38 5.93 -1.25
CA THR A 154 15.37 6.80 -1.88
C THR A 154 14.36 6.00 -2.71
N LEU A 155 13.25 6.62 -3.09
CA LEU A 155 12.29 6.04 -4.00
C LEU A 155 12.58 6.49 -5.44
N GLY A 156 12.46 5.57 -6.39
CA GLY A 156 12.80 5.87 -7.78
C GLY A 156 12.15 4.94 -8.81
N ALA A 157 12.46 5.22 -10.07
CA ALA A 157 11.95 4.47 -11.21
C ALA A 157 12.85 3.28 -11.62
N ASN A 158 14.12 3.25 -11.18
CA ASN A 158 15.01 2.15 -11.54
C ASN A 158 14.56 0.86 -10.86
N HIS A 159 14.53 -0.22 -11.62
CA HIS A 159 14.13 -1.53 -11.10
C HIS A 159 15.10 -2.04 -10.04
N THR A 160 14.55 -2.47 -8.91
CA THR A 160 15.26 -3.10 -7.80
C THR A 160 14.48 -4.30 -7.29
N ASP A 161 15.04 -5.08 -6.38
CA ASP A 161 14.36 -6.24 -5.78
C ASP A 161 13.36 -5.87 -4.69
N THR A 162 13.30 -4.59 -4.31
CA THR A 162 12.41 -4.09 -3.25
C THR A 162 11.53 -2.95 -3.74
N ILE A 163 10.31 -2.93 -3.22
CA ILE A 163 9.31 -1.91 -3.53
C ILE A 163 8.82 -1.21 -2.26
N SER A 164 8.32 0.00 -2.41
CA SER A 164 7.77 0.81 -1.33
C SER A 164 6.29 0.53 -1.06
N PHE A 165 5.56 0.04 -2.04
CA PHE A 165 4.14 -0.32 -1.94
C PHE A 165 3.76 -1.34 -3.00
N LEU A 166 2.68 -2.09 -2.74
CA LEU A 166 2.08 -3.04 -3.68
C LEU A 166 0.90 -2.35 -4.39
N PRO A 167 0.98 -2.10 -5.70
CA PRO A 167 -0.17 -1.62 -6.45
C PRO A 167 -1.18 -2.76 -6.62
N TYR A 168 -2.45 -2.54 -6.29
CA TYR A 168 -3.50 -3.55 -6.42
C TYR A 168 -4.72 -3.07 -7.19
N VAL A 169 -4.95 -1.74 -7.19
CA VAL A 169 -6.03 -1.09 -7.92
C VAL A 169 -5.51 0.23 -8.48
N HIS A 170 -5.97 0.64 -9.63
CA HIS A 170 -5.77 1.98 -10.14
C HIS A 170 -6.99 2.45 -10.92
N ASN A 171 -7.16 3.75 -10.96
CA ASN A 171 -8.13 4.45 -11.77
C ASN A 171 -7.43 5.52 -12.62
N VAL A 172 -8.13 6.02 -13.59
CA VAL A 172 -7.73 7.20 -14.37
C VAL A 172 -8.82 8.23 -14.22
N ASP A 173 -8.44 9.38 -13.69
CA ASP A 173 -9.35 10.52 -13.63
C ASP A 173 -9.47 11.15 -15.01
N SER A 174 -10.69 11.42 -15.43
CA SER A 174 -10.99 12.06 -16.70
C SER A 174 -12.21 12.97 -16.55
N PHE A 175 -12.52 13.73 -17.58
CA PHE A 175 -13.73 14.52 -17.66
C PHE A 175 -14.71 13.89 -18.65
N GLY A 176 -16.00 14.05 -18.37
CA GLY A 176 -17.07 13.75 -19.31
C GLY A 176 -17.67 15.03 -19.87
N TYR A 177 -18.20 14.96 -21.09
CA TYR A 177 -18.90 16.07 -21.71
C TYR A 177 -20.13 15.57 -22.46
N ASP A 178 -21.11 16.45 -22.61
CA ASP A 178 -22.30 16.20 -23.42
C ASP A 178 -21.98 16.42 -24.89
N THR A 179 -21.91 15.32 -25.64
CA THR A 179 -21.56 15.35 -27.08
C THR A 179 -22.54 16.17 -27.90
N SER A 180 -23.80 16.31 -27.46
CA SER A 180 -24.81 17.12 -28.17
C SER A 180 -24.59 18.63 -28.00
N LYS A 181 -23.83 19.02 -26.98
CA LYS A 181 -23.50 20.42 -26.67
C LYS A 181 -22.07 20.81 -27.04
N LEU A 182 -21.32 19.86 -27.62
CA LEU A 182 -19.95 20.12 -28.02
C LEU A 182 -19.90 21.23 -29.09
N PRO A 183 -19.11 22.29 -28.87
CA PRO A 183 -18.89 23.34 -29.87
C PRO A 183 -18.43 22.76 -31.20
N LYS A 184 -18.89 23.34 -32.31
CA LYS A 184 -18.56 22.82 -33.64
C LYS A 184 -17.05 22.77 -33.91
N GLU A 185 -16.31 23.70 -33.34
CA GLU A 185 -14.85 23.83 -33.45
C GLU A 185 -14.10 22.67 -32.78
N LEU A 186 -14.73 21.97 -31.82
CA LEU A 186 -14.17 20.83 -31.13
C LEU A 186 -14.62 19.48 -31.70
N GLN A 187 -15.65 19.48 -32.56
CA GLN A 187 -16.16 18.26 -33.16
C GLN A 187 -15.09 17.62 -34.06
N GLY A 188 -14.78 16.35 -33.79
CA GLY A 188 -13.76 15.61 -34.53
C GLY A 188 -12.32 15.93 -34.17
N GLN A 189 -12.10 16.78 -33.17
CA GLN A 189 -10.76 16.95 -32.56
C GLN A 189 -10.50 15.87 -31.50
N GLU A 190 -9.21 15.59 -31.23
CA GLU A 190 -8.79 14.75 -30.13
C GLU A 190 -9.12 15.41 -28.80
N GLU A 191 -9.72 14.67 -27.87
CA GLU A 191 -10.09 15.14 -26.55
C GLU A 191 -8.86 15.61 -25.77
N SER A 192 -8.99 16.77 -25.12
CA SER A 192 -7.91 17.38 -24.36
C SER A 192 -8.42 18.07 -23.10
N TRP A 193 -7.69 17.91 -22.00
CA TRP A 193 -7.89 18.71 -20.79
C TRP A 193 -7.83 20.22 -21.05
N GLY A 194 -7.16 20.64 -22.13
CA GLY A 194 -7.14 22.02 -22.57
C GLY A 194 -8.52 22.60 -22.88
N TRP A 195 -9.52 21.76 -23.22
CA TRP A 195 -10.90 22.21 -23.46
C TRP A 195 -11.53 22.84 -22.21
N LEU A 196 -11.19 22.33 -21.01
CA LEU A 196 -11.70 22.84 -19.74
C LEU A 196 -11.06 24.17 -19.33
N LEU A 197 -9.90 24.48 -19.89
CA LEU A 197 -9.13 25.69 -19.58
C LEU A 197 -9.28 26.78 -20.65
N ASP A 198 -9.97 26.49 -21.72
CA ASP A 198 -10.18 27.43 -22.83
C ASP A 198 -11.36 28.34 -22.51
N SER A 199 -11.06 29.62 -22.33
CA SER A 199 -12.05 30.65 -21.99
C SER A 199 -13.18 30.84 -23.02
N ARG A 200 -13.03 30.25 -24.23
CA ARG A 200 -14.09 30.25 -25.25
C ARG A 200 -15.24 29.33 -24.89
N TYR A 201 -15.02 28.39 -23.98
CA TYR A 201 -15.98 27.32 -23.62
C TYR A 201 -16.37 27.32 -22.13
N SER A 202 -15.92 28.35 -21.40
CA SER A 202 -16.24 28.54 -19.96
C SER A 202 -17.55 29.30 -19.75
#